data_3b40b11f310ce17102ab2d9b98778c70
#
_entry.id   3b40b11f310ce17102ab2d9b98778c70
#
_cell.length_a   1.000
_cell.length_b   1.000
_cell.length_c   1.000
_cell.angle_alpha   90.00
_cell.angle_beta   90.00
_cell.angle_gamma   90.00
#
_symmetry.space_group_name_H-M   'P 1'
#
loop_
_entity.id
_entity.type
_entity.pdbx_description
1 polymer ?
#
loop_
_entity_poly.entity_id
_entity_poly.type
_entity_poly.pdbx_seq_one_letter_code
_entity_poly.pdbx_strand_id
1 'polypeptide(L)'
;GTNAGGLNVVRYGTTRQLTLGLEVVLMGGEVIELLSGLRKDNTGYDLKNLFIGSEGTLGVITAATMRLFPKPVACSTAFAEVRDVSAAVELLHRVQAASGGMVEAFELIPADILDVLYEYFPKIPQPLATIGAMNVLMEIGSTNPASNHVDGNGNTPIRQIMEDVLAAAFEDGLVIDATIASSDAQRDALWDVRETAPESHKLAGKVARSDVALPQSAIADFYADMVAGIKAIDAKIRICGYGHLGDGNLHFNLV
;
A
#
# COMPACT_ATOMS: atom_id res chain seq x y z
N GLY A 1 8.60 10.61 14.40
CA GLY A 1 7.81 10.69 15.64
C GLY A 1 6.61 9.76 15.67
N THR A 2 5.85 9.65 14.59
CA THR A 2 4.57 8.91 14.51
C THR A 2 4.71 7.42 14.22
N ASN A 3 5.89 6.94 13.81
CA ASN A 3 6.08 5.61 13.24
C ASN A 3 5.14 5.32 12.04
N ALA A 4 4.94 6.33 11.20
CA ALA A 4 4.04 6.21 10.05
C ALA A 4 4.44 5.03 9.15
N GLY A 5 3.42 4.34 8.66
CA GLY A 5 3.51 3.37 7.60
C GLY A 5 3.41 4.03 6.22
N GLY A 6 2.92 3.33 5.24
CA GLY A 6 2.67 3.84 3.89
C GLY A 6 2.74 2.74 2.85
N LEU A 7 2.64 3.13 1.58
CA LEU A 7 2.57 2.24 0.43
C LEU A 7 3.60 1.11 0.43
N ASN A 8 4.83 1.42 0.83
CA ASN A 8 5.95 0.49 0.73
C ASN A 8 6.22 -0.35 1.99
N VAL A 9 5.36 -0.29 3.00
CA VAL A 9 5.53 -1.07 4.25
C VAL A 9 5.55 -2.57 3.97
N VAL A 10 4.74 -3.03 3.03
CA VAL A 10 4.69 -4.44 2.61
C VAL A 10 6.06 -4.96 2.18
N ARG A 11 6.91 -4.10 1.60
CA ARG A 11 8.23 -4.44 1.09
C ARG A 11 9.35 -4.17 2.08
N TYR A 12 9.36 -2.98 2.69
CA TYR A 12 10.49 -2.47 3.43
C TYR A 12 10.25 -2.38 4.94
N GLY A 13 9.02 -2.55 5.37
CA GLY A 13 8.62 -2.43 6.77
C GLY A 13 8.32 -0.99 7.19
N THR A 14 7.93 -0.84 8.45
CA THR A 14 7.59 0.45 9.07
C THR A 14 8.83 1.31 9.33
N THR A 15 8.63 2.60 9.63
CA THR A 15 9.70 3.51 10.06
C THR A 15 10.54 2.94 11.19
N ARG A 16 9.92 2.25 12.15
CA ARG A 16 10.60 1.56 13.27
C ARG A 16 11.61 0.52 12.78
N GLN A 17 11.22 -0.30 11.80
CA GLN A 17 12.07 -1.34 11.23
C GLN A 17 13.19 -0.78 10.35
N LEU A 18 12.98 0.42 9.79
CA LEU A 18 13.95 1.11 8.94
C LEU A 18 14.97 1.93 9.74
N THR A 19 14.66 2.28 10.98
CA THR A 19 15.52 3.15 11.80
C THR A 19 16.62 2.33 12.49
N LEU A 20 17.88 2.63 12.21
CA LEU A 20 19.05 2.02 12.83
C LEU A 20 19.50 2.80 14.07
N GLY A 21 19.37 4.12 14.06
CA GLY A 21 19.77 4.98 15.17
C GLY A 21 19.03 6.30 15.17
N LEU A 22 19.04 6.99 16.32
CA LEU A 22 18.41 8.28 16.53
C LEU A 22 19.31 9.23 17.34
N GLU A 23 19.13 10.54 17.11
CA GLU A 23 19.47 11.57 18.07
C GLU A 23 18.18 12.20 18.58
N VAL A 24 18.08 12.37 19.89
CA VAL A 24 16.87 12.87 20.56
C VAL A 24 17.24 13.91 21.59
N VAL A 25 16.53 15.07 21.56
CA VAL A 25 16.59 16.09 22.61
C VAL A 25 15.46 15.88 23.59
N LEU A 26 15.76 15.70 24.86
CA LEU A 26 14.78 15.56 25.94
C LEU A 26 14.22 16.93 26.37
N MET A 27 13.16 16.90 27.16
CA MET A 27 12.50 18.13 27.66
C MET A 27 13.42 19.02 28.52
N GLY A 28 14.42 18.45 29.19
CA GLY A 28 15.45 19.17 29.95
C GLY A 28 16.55 19.81 29.10
N GLY A 29 16.59 19.52 27.79
CA GLY A 29 17.60 19.99 26.86
C GLY A 29 18.80 19.01 26.70
N GLU A 30 18.79 17.88 27.41
CA GLU A 30 19.81 16.86 27.25
C GLU A 30 19.68 16.18 25.88
N VAL A 31 20.82 15.96 25.21
CA VAL A 31 20.89 15.26 23.94
C VAL A 31 21.27 13.79 24.19
N ILE A 32 20.41 12.89 23.73
CA ILE A 32 20.69 11.45 23.71
C ILE A 32 21.15 11.12 22.30
N GLU A 33 22.40 10.74 22.14
CA GLU A 33 22.99 10.31 20.88
C GLU A 33 22.98 8.79 20.76
N LEU A 34 22.12 8.26 19.91
CA LEU A 34 21.99 6.85 19.59
C LEU A 34 22.15 6.61 18.08
N LEU A 35 22.91 7.50 17.40
CA LEU A 35 23.16 7.41 15.95
C LEU A 35 24.13 6.25 15.66
N SER A 36 23.59 5.05 15.55
CA SER A 36 24.31 3.85 15.17
C SER A 36 23.98 3.44 13.75
N GLY A 37 24.98 3.04 12.96
CA GLY A 37 24.79 2.39 11.65
C GLY A 37 24.83 0.87 11.71
N LEU A 38 24.91 0.30 12.91
CA LEU A 38 25.01 -1.15 13.11
C LEU A 38 23.68 -1.82 12.80
N ARG A 39 23.71 -2.84 11.94
CA ARG A 39 22.53 -3.68 11.66
C ARG A 39 22.20 -4.63 12.81
N LYS A 40 23.23 -5.01 13.58
CA LYS A 40 23.11 -5.84 14.78
C LYS A 40 23.77 -5.08 15.92
N ASP A 41 22.94 -4.65 16.87
CA ASP A 41 23.37 -4.05 18.12
C ASP A 41 22.58 -4.71 19.25
N ASN A 42 23.29 -5.54 20.04
CA ASN A 42 22.69 -6.28 21.16
C ASN A 42 23.09 -5.65 22.50
N THR A 43 23.66 -4.45 22.51
CA THR A 43 24.19 -3.79 23.69
C THR A 43 23.11 -3.01 24.42
N GLY A 44 22.68 -3.50 25.58
CA GLY A 44 21.72 -2.82 26.43
C GLY A 44 20.29 -2.80 25.87
N TYR A 45 19.51 -1.83 26.35
CA TYR A 45 18.12 -1.64 25.91
C TYR A 45 18.06 -0.91 24.57
N ASP A 46 17.09 -1.28 23.75
CA ASP A 46 16.82 -0.60 22.47
C ASP A 46 16.01 0.70 22.69
N LEU A 47 16.71 1.73 23.15
CA LEU A 47 16.09 3.01 23.54
C LEU A 47 15.48 3.75 22.34
N LYS A 48 16.02 3.60 21.11
CA LYS A 48 15.45 4.26 19.93
C LYS A 48 13.97 3.91 19.73
N ASN A 49 13.60 2.66 20.06
CA ASN A 49 12.23 2.19 19.93
C ASN A 49 11.26 2.75 20.97
N LEU A 50 11.72 3.45 22.00
CA LEU A 50 10.88 4.24 22.91
C LEU A 50 10.42 5.54 22.22
N PHE A 51 11.31 6.18 21.46
CA PHE A 51 11.05 7.47 20.82
C PHE A 51 10.27 7.35 19.50
N ILE A 52 10.45 6.22 18.77
CA ILE A 52 9.69 5.97 17.54
C ILE A 52 8.24 5.65 17.90
N GLY A 53 7.30 6.49 17.45
CA GLY A 53 5.88 6.43 17.80
C GLY A 53 5.50 7.19 19.07
N SER A 54 6.46 7.88 19.72
CA SER A 54 6.18 8.69 20.91
C SER A 54 5.52 10.05 20.59
N GLU A 55 5.49 10.44 19.32
CA GLU A 55 4.88 11.71 18.85
C GLU A 55 5.37 12.96 19.57
N GLY A 56 6.64 12.96 20.00
CA GLY A 56 7.26 14.06 20.71
C GLY A 56 7.01 14.10 22.21
N THR A 57 6.24 13.17 22.79
CA THR A 57 5.92 13.14 24.22
C THR A 57 7.12 12.79 25.11
N LEU A 58 8.11 12.07 24.59
CA LEU A 58 9.33 11.68 25.31
C LEU A 58 10.54 12.53 24.93
N GLY A 59 10.51 13.23 23.81
CA GLY A 59 11.59 14.05 23.29
C GLY A 59 11.42 14.35 21.81
N VAL A 60 12.26 15.24 21.30
CA VAL A 60 12.26 15.65 19.88
C VAL A 60 13.36 14.92 19.14
N ILE A 61 13.00 14.15 18.12
CA ILE A 61 13.95 13.47 17.23
C ILE A 61 14.55 14.53 16.31
N THR A 62 15.87 14.71 16.35
CA THR A 62 16.62 15.69 15.58
C THR A 62 17.42 15.10 14.44
N ALA A 63 17.85 13.83 14.57
CA ALA A 63 18.51 13.08 13.51
C ALA A 63 18.17 11.59 13.57
N ALA A 64 18.30 10.92 12.42
CA ALA A 64 18.07 9.49 12.31
C ALA A 64 19.06 8.84 11.33
N THR A 65 19.55 7.65 11.69
CA THR A 65 20.25 6.75 10.78
C THR A 65 19.23 5.76 10.22
N MET A 66 19.06 5.74 8.89
CA MET A 66 18.06 4.92 8.21
C MET A 66 18.74 3.79 7.44
N ARG A 67 18.09 2.62 7.44
CA ARG A 67 18.43 1.51 6.55
C ARG A 67 18.07 1.88 5.11
N LEU A 68 19.03 1.67 4.20
CA LEU A 68 18.83 1.86 2.77
C LEU A 68 18.65 0.53 2.06
N PHE A 69 17.90 0.57 0.98
CA PHE A 69 17.67 -0.54 0.05
C PHE A 69 18.09 -0.14 -1.36
N PRO A 70 18.58 -1.07 -2.18
CA PRO A 70 18.79 -0.82 -3.60
C PRO A 70 17.46 -0.41 -4.26
N LYS A 71 17.52 0.60 -5.14
CA LYS A 71 16.36 0.97 -5.94
C LYS A 71 16.03 -0.17 -6.92
N PRO A 72 14.74 -0.55 -7.08
CA PRO A 72 14.33 -1.47 -8.13
C PRO A 72 14.77 -0.95 -9.52
N VAL A 73 15.30 -1.84 -10.34
CA VAL A 73 15.71 -1.56 -11.73
C VAL A 73 14.68 -2.01 -12.74
N ALA A 74 13.72 -2.81 -12.30
CA ALA A 74 12.57 -3.26 -13.08
C ALA A 74 11.33 -3.25 -12.20
N CYS A 75 10.20 -2.78 -12.73
CA CYS A 75 8.90 -2.79 -12.06
C CYS A 75 7.83 -3.30 -13.03
N SER A 76 6.79 -3.93 -12.47
CA SER A 76 5.56 -4.23 -13.19
C SER A 76 4.38 -3.80 -12.33
N THR A 77 3.51 -2.96 -12.89
CA THR A 77 2.35 -2.39 -12.20
C THR A 77 1.09 -2.84 -12.91
N ALA A 78 0.09 -3.27 -12.14
CA ALA A 78 -1.19 -3.70 -12.64
C ALA A 78 -2.34 -3.11 -11.82
N PHE A 79 -3.47 -2.91 -12.49
CA PHE A 79 -4.75 -2.61 -11.88
C PHE A 79 -5.72 -3.73 -12.25
N ALA A 80 -6.42 -4.28 -11.26
CA ALA A 80 -7.32 -5.41 -11.48
C ALA A 80 -8.64 -5.21 -10.73
N GLU A 81 -9.75 -5.58 -11.38
CA GLU A 81 -11.02 -5.84 -10.73
C GLU A 81 -10.98 -7.23 -10.12
N VAL A 82 -11.32 -7.34 -8.84
CA VAL A 82 -11.41 -8.59 -8.10
C VAL A 82 -12.83 -8.86 -7.64
N ARG A 83 -13.17 -10.13 -7.48
CA ARG A 83 -14.52 -10.54 -7.08
C ARG A 83 -14.99 -9.93 -5.76
N ASP A 84 -14.10 -9.89 -4.76
CA ASP A 84 -14.35 -9.41 -3.40
C ASP A 84 -13.02 -9.18 -2.64
N VAL A 85 -13.11 -8.72 -1.39
CA VAL A 85 -11.93 -8.48 -0.53
C VAL A 85 -11.16 -9.77 -0.23
N SER A 86 -11.84 -10.91 -0.11
CA SER A 86 -11.18 -12.20 0.09
C SER A 86 -10.34 -12.59 -1.12
N ALA A 87 -10.86 -12.38 -2.34
CA ALA A 87 -10.11 -12.57 -3.58
C ALA A 87 -8.92 -11.62 -3.68
N ALA A 88 -9.04 -10.37 -3.18
CA ALA A 88 -7.91 -9.43 -3.12
C ALA A 88 -6.79 -9.93 -2.21
N VAL A 89 -7.13 -10.48 -1.03
CA VAL A 89 -6.15 -11.06 -0.09
C VAL A 89 -5.46 -12.29 -0.69
N GLU A 90 -6.22 -13.17 -1.32
CA GLU A 90 -5.67 -14.34 -2.00
C GLU A 90 -4.75 -13.95 -3.16
N LEU A 91 -5.14 -12.95 -3.97
CA LEU A 91 -4.32 -12.43 -5.05
C LEU A 91 -3.00 -11.85 -4.53
N LEU A 92 -3.03 -11.09 -3.42
CA LEU A 92 -1.82 -10.61 -2.76
C LEU A 92 -0.86 -11.77 -2.43
N HIS A 93 -1.36 -12.85 -1.82
CA HIS A 93 -0.52 -14.00 -1.48
C HIS A 93 0.08 -14.66 -2.71
N ARG A 94 -0.68 -14.78 -3.80
CA ARG A 94 -0.18 -15.33 -5.08
C ARG A 94 0.91 -14.45 -5.69
N VAL A 95 0.71 -13.13 -5.70
CA VAL A 95 1.73 -12.18 -6.19
C VAL A 95 2.98 -12.23 -5.33
N GLN A 96 2.84 -12.31 -3.99
CA GLN A 96 3.99 -12.46 -3.08
C GLN A 96 4.76 -13.76 -3.34
N ALA A 97 4.07 -14.87 -3.49
CA ALA A 97 4.68 -16.18 -3.74
C ALA A 97 5.39 -16.23 -5.09
N ALA A 98 4.73 -15.82 -6.17
CA ALA A 98 5.28 -15.85 -7.52
C ALA A 98 6.45 -14.85 -7.70
N SER A 99 6.39 -13.70 -7.06
CA SER A 99 7.45 -12.69 -7.12
C SER A 99 8.60 -12.95 -6.14
N GLY A 100 8.53 -13.99 -5.29
CA GLY A 100 9.52 -14.20 -4.23
C GLY A 100 9.55 -13.06 -3.21
N GLY A 101 8.41 -12.46 -2.90
CA GLY A 101 8.25 -11.35 -1.97
C GLY A 101 8.66 -9.98 -2.52
N MET A 102 8.70 -9.80 -3.83
CA MET A 102 9.06 -8.53 -4.48
C MET A 102 7.88 -7.55 -4.61
N VAL A 103 6.82 -7.67 -3.80
CA VAL A 103 5.69 -6.74 -3.80
C VAL A 103 6.11 -5.40 -3.21
N GLU A 104 6.08 -4.34 -4.02
CA GLU A 104 6.38 -2.96 -3.60
C GLU A 104 5.15 -2.28 -2.98
N ALA A 105 3.97 -2.54 -3.55
CA ALA A 105 2.69 -2.02 -3.08
C ALA A 105 1.54 -2.95 -3.48
N PHE A 106 0.49 -2.96 -2.65
CA PHE A 106 -0.77 -3.66 -2.95
C PHE A 106 -1.92 -2.92 -2.26
N GLU A 107 -2.70 -2.22 -3.06
CA GLU A 107 -3.70 -1.24 -2.63
C GLU A 107 -5.11 -1.71 -2.96
N LEU A 108 -5.98 -1.77 -1.95
CA LEU A 108 -7.40 -2.02 -2.11
C LEU A 108 -8.12 -0.73 -2.52
N ILE A 109 -8.94 -0.77 -3.57
CA ILE A 109 -9.62 0.40 -4.13
C ILE A 109 -11.07 0.02 -4.48
N PRO A 110 -12.04 0.18 -3.58
CA PRO A 110 -13.45 -0.09 -3.87
C PRO A 110 -14.04 0.96 -4.82
N ALA A 111 -15.17 0.61 -5.49
CA ALA A 111 -15.85 1.50 -6.42
C ALA A 111 -16.26 2.83 -5.78
N ASP A 112 -16.76 2.82 -4.53
CA ASP A 112 -17.23 4.03 -3.86
C ASP A 112 -16.15 5.15 -3.81
N ILE A 113 -14.85 4.81 -3.66
CA ILE A 113 -13.78 5.80 -3.71
C ILE A 113 -13.49 6.28 -5.14
N LEU A 114 -13.60 5.39 -6.13
CA LEU A 114 -13.42 5.73 -7.54
C LEU A 114 -14.56 6.62 -8.05
N ASP A 115 -15.79 6.37 -7.61
CA ASP A 115 -16.93 7.22 -7.92
C ASP A 115 -16.71 8.65 -7.39
N VAL A 116 -16.23 8.78 -6.15
CA VAL A 116 -15.86 10.09 -5.58
C VAL A 116 -14.71 10.70 -6.37
N LEU A 117 -13.68 9.91 -6.72
CA LEU A 117 -12.54 10.39 -7.49
C LEU A 117 -12.98 11.00 -8.82
N TYR A 118 -13.74 10.26 -9.61
CA TYR A 118 -14.14 10.72 -10.95
C TYR A 118 -15.21 11.81 -10.94
N GLU A 119 -15.98 11.94 -9.86
CA GLU A 119 -16.87 13.08 -9.64
C GLU A 119 -16.10 14.40 -9.58
N TYR A 120 -14.95 14.43 -8.88
CA TYR A 120 -14.16 15.65 -8.65
C TYR A 120 -12.94 15.78 -9.58
N PHE A 121 -12.41 14.68 -10.09
CA PHE A 121 -11.23 14.62 -10.97
C PHE A 121 -11.51 13.86 -12.27
N PRO A 122 -12.45 14.32 -13.12
CA PRO A 122 -12.88 13.58 -14.32
C PRO A 122 -11.80 13.46 -15.42
N LYS A 123 -10.66 14.13 -15.26
CA LYS A 123 -9.53 14.06 -16.20
C LYS A 123 -8.60 12.87 -15.92
N ILE A 124 -8.69 12.25 -14.75
CA ILE A 124 -7.90 11.05 -14.45
C ILE A 124 -8.45 9.90 -15.29
N PRO A 125 -7.61 9.22 -16.08
CA PRO A 125 -8.07 8.13 -16.93
C PRO A 125 -8.52 6.94 -16.10
N GLN A 126 -9.60 6.29 -16.53
CA GLN A 126 -10.06 5.05 -15.91
C GLN A 126 -9.12 3.91 -16.32
N PRO A 127 -8.63 3.09 -15.36
CA PRO A 127 -7.73 1.98 -15.65
C PRO A 127 -8.35 0.87 -16.50
N LEU A 128 -9.64 0.59 -16.29
CA LEU A 128 -10.43 -0.45 -16.97
C LEU A 128 -11.61 0.16 -17.70
N ALA A 129 -12.14 -0.54 -18.69
CA ALA A 129 -13.30 -0.09 -19.46
C ALA A 129 -14.57 0.03 -18.58
N THR A 130 -14.69 -0.84 -17.60
CA THR A 130 -15.70 -0.80 -16.54
C THR A 130 -15.00 -0.94 -15.19
N ILE A 131 -15.52 -0.26 -14.18
CA ILE A 131 -14.99 -0.34 -12.81
C ILE A 131 -15.91 -1.23 -12.00
N GLY A 132 -15.36 -2.33 -11.49
CA GLY A 132 -16.06 -3.24 -10.63
C GLY A 132 -16.16 -2.77 -9.19
N ALA A 133 -16.95 -3.48 -8.38
CA ALA A 133 -17.21 -3.14 -6.99
C ALA A 133 -15.92 -3.10 -6.14
N MET A 134 -14.95 -3.95 -6.46
CA MET A 134 -13.69 -4.05 -5.73
C MET A 134 -12.52 -4.14 -6.70
N ASN A 135 -11.52 -3.29 -6.49
CA ASN A 135 -10.35 -3.24 -7.35
C ASN A 135 -9.07 -3.23 -6.50
N VAL A 136 -7.96 -3.58 -7.14
CA VAL A 136 -6.63 -3.52 -6.54
C VAL A 136 -5.64 -2.88 -7.50
N LEU A 137 -4.76 -2.03 -6.97
CA LEU A 137 -3.54 -1.59 -7.64
C LEU A 137 -2.37 -2.33 -7.01
N MET A 138 -1.54 -2.96 -7.83
CA MET A 138 -0.39 -3.72 -7.34
C MET A 138 0.86 -3.39 -8.14
N GLU A 139 2.00 -3.43 -7.46
CA GLU A 139 3.30 -3.24 -8.07
C GLU A 139 4.32 -4.24 -7.50
N ILE A 140 5.07 -4.88 -8.37
CA ILE A 140 6.24 -5.69 -8.01
C ILE A 140 7.50 -5.04 -8.55
N GLY A 141 8.61 -5.10 -7.78
CA GLY A 141 9.87 -4.46 -8.12
C GLY A 141 11.07 -5.37 -7.89
N SER A 142 11.98 -5.45 -8.85
CA SER A 142 13.19 -6.26 -8.77
C SER A 142 14.44 -5.40 -8.83
N THR A 143 15.42 -5.72 -7.97
CA THR A 143 16.77 -5.15 -8.01
C THR A 143 17.73 -5.95 -8.90
N ASN A 144 17.27 -7.08 -9.46
CA ASN A 144 18.05 -7.90 -10.37
C ASN A 144 17.98 -7.33 -11.80
N PRO A 145 19.11 -6.91 -12.42
CA PRO A 145 19.12 -6.40 -13.80
C PRO A 145 18.51 -7.37 -14.83
N ALA A 146 18.62 -8.68 -14.61
CA ALA A 146 18.06 -9.68 -15.50
C ALA A 146 16.52 -9.59 -15.58
N SER A 147 15.85 -9.07 -14.55
CA SER A 147 14.40 -8.88 -14.52
C SER A 147 13.89 -7.82 -15.49
N ASN A 148 14.80 -6.98 -16.03
CA ASN A 148 14.48 -5.95 -17.02
C ASN A 148 14.95 -6.32 -18.44
N HIS A 149 15.46 -7.54 -18.64
CA HIS A 149 15.91 -7.98 -19.96
C HIS A 149 14.71 -8.22 -20.87
N VAL A 150 14.62 -7.44 -21.94
CA VAL A 150 13.52 -7.56 -22.92
C VAL A 150 13.77 -8.78 -23.80
N ASP A 151 12.83 -9.69 -23.88
CA ASP A 151 12.87 -10.86 -24.76
C ASP A 151 12.57 -10.49 -26.23
N GLY A 152 12.60 -11.52 -27.13
CA GLY A 152 12.30 -11.33 -28.55
C GLY A 152 10.86 -10.89 -28.85
N ASN A 153 9.95 -10.94 -27.88
CA ASN A 153 8.55 -10.53 -27.98
C ASN A 153 8.28 -9.16 -27.34
N GLY A 154 9.30 -8.53 -26.78
CA GLY A 154 9.17 -7.22 -26.10
C GLY A 154 8.72 -7.35 -24.65
N ASN A 155 8.74 -8.56 -24.05
CA ASN A 155 8.34 -8.82 -22.68
C ASN A 155 9.55 -8.90 -21.75
N THR A 156 9.35 -8.58 -20.46
CA THR A 156 10.38 -8.69 -19.41
C THR A 156 10.00 -9.78 -18.40
N PRO A 157 10.99 -10.45 -17.76
CA PRO A 157 10.69 -11.46 -16.74
C PRO A 157 9.79 -10.98 -15.62
N ILE A 158 9.95 -9.72 -15.18
CA ILE A 158 9.11 -9.17 -14.11
C ILE A 158 7.66 -8.95 -14.58
N ARG A 159 7.46 -8.55 -15.83
CA ARG A 159 6.14 -8.44 -16.42
C ARG A 159 5.50 -9.81 -16.60
N GLN A 160 6.26 -10.82 -17.05
CA GLN A 160 5.78 -12.18 -17.20
C GLN A 160 5.25 -12.76 -15.89
N ILE A 161 5.93 -12.51 -14.75
CA ILE A 161 5.44 -12.91 -13.42
C ILE A 161 4.03 -12.34 -13.17
N MET A 162 3.83 -11.04 -13.47
CA MET A 162 2.54 -10.40 -13.27
C MET A 162 1.46 -10.98 -14.19
N GLU A 163 1.79 -11.21 -15.47
CA GLU A 163 0.89 -11.81 -16.45
C GLU A 163 0.45 -13.22 -16.04
N ASP A 164 1.40 -14.06 -15.63
CA ASP A 164 1.11 -15.45 -15.23
C ASP A 164 0.21 -15.51 -14.00
N VAL A 165 0.47 -14.66 -12.99
CA VAL A 165 -0.35 -14.61 -11.77
C VAL A 165 -1.77 -14.13 -12.07
N LEU A 166 -1.90 -13.07 -12.87
CA LEU A 166 -3.22 -12.53 -13.22
C LEU A 166 -4.01 -13.50 -14.09
N ALA A 167 -3.36 -14.19 -15.05
CA ALA A 167 -4.01 -15.20 -15.87
C ALA A 167 -4.55 -16.36 -15.01
N ALA A 168 -3.73 -16.90 -14.10
CA ALA A 168 -4.18 -17.96 -13.19
C ALA A 168 -5.30 -17.47 -12.25
N ALA A 169 -5.22 -16.25 -11.74
CA ALA A 169 -6.25 -15.68 -10.89
C ALA A 169 -7.56 -15.43 -11.64
N PHE A 170 -7.49 -15.12 -12.92
CA PHE A 170 -8.66 -14.98 -13.80
C PHE A 170 -9.33 -16.35 -14.04
N GLU A 171 -8.55 -17.40 -14.34
CA GLU A 171 -9.07 -18.76 -14.51
C GLU A 171 -9.77 -19.29 -13.25
N ASP A 172 -9.26 -18.92 -12.07
CA ASP A 172 -9.84 -19.30 -10.77
C ASP A 172 -11.01 -18.37 -10.34
N GLY A 173 -11.37 -17.35 -11.13
CA GLY A 173 -12.45 -16.42 -10.83
C GLY A 173 -12.19 -15.48 -9.64
N LEU A 174 -10.93 -15.23 -9.31
CA LEU A 174 -10.52 -14.22 -8.34
C LEU A 174 -10.45 -12.83 -8.98
N VAL A 175 -9.94 -12.75 -10.21
CA VAL A 175 -9.85 -11.56 -11.04
C VAL A 175 -10.92 -11.60 -12.12
N ILE A 176 -11.57 -10.47 -12.37
CA ILE A 176 -12.64 -10.31 -13.37
C ILE A 176 -12.11 -9.60 -14.61
N ASP A 177 -11.31 -8.56 -14.41
CA ASP A 177 -10.62 -7.81 -15.48
C ASP A 177 -9.30 -7.25 -14.93
N ALA A 178 -8.32 -7.04 -15.80
CA ALA A 178 -7.04 -6.48 -15.39
C ALA A 178 -6.32 -5.77 -16.54
N THR A 179 -5.51 -4.77 -16.18
CA THR A 179 -4.56 -4.12 -17.08
C THR A 179 -3.18 -4.10 -16.45
N ILE A 180 -2.13 -4.30 -17.26
CA ILE A 180 -0.74 -4.18 -16.84
C ILE A 180 -0.13 -3.01 -17.60
N ALA A 181 0.46 -2.06 -16.89
CA ALA A 181 1.12 -0.93 -17.51
C ALA A 181 2.22 -1.38 -18.47
N SER A 182 2.22 -0.85 -19.70
CA SER A 182 3.21 -1.16 -20.73
C SER A 182 4.25 -0.03 -20.92
N SER A 183 4.13 1.06 -20.15
CA SER A 183 5.05 2.18 -20.13
C SER A 183 5.03 2.91 -18.79
N ASP A 184 6.07 3.71 -18.52
CA ASP A 184 6.12 4.55 -17.32
C ASP A 184 4.91 5.52 -17.26
N ALA A 185 4.49 6.08 -18.38
CA ALA A 185 3.33 6.96 -18.43
C ALA A 185 2.02 6.24 -18.03
N GLN A 186 1.85 4.98 -18.46
CA GLN A 186 0.70 4.17 -18.00
C GLN A 186 0.81 3.80 -16.53
N ARG A 187 2.00 3.45 -16.07
CA ARG A 187 2.26 3.21 -14.65
C ARG A 187 1.87 4.43 -13.81
N ASP A 188 2.37 5.60 -14.19
CA ASP A 188 2.07 6.85 -13.47
C ASP A 188 0.57 7.15 -13.49
N ALA A 189 -0.13 6.92 -14.61
CA ALA A 189 -1.58 7.08 -14.69
C ALA A 189 -2.35 6.12 -13.76
N LEU A 190 -1.89 4.88 -13.57
CA LEU A 190 -2.48 3.96 -12.59
C LEU A 190 -2.25 4.45 -11.16
N TRP A 191 -1.07 4.98 -10.86
CA TRP A 191 -0.76 5.55 -9.55
C TRP A 191 -1.52 6.84 -9.27
N ASP A 192 -1.74 7.69 -10.28
CA ASP A 192 -2.55 8.92 -10.16
C ASP A 192 -3.96 8.63 -9.61
N VAL A 193 -4.57 7.50 -10.01
CA VAL A 193 -5.85 7.04 -9.47
C VAL A 193 -5.77 6.87 -7.96
N ARG A 194 -4.74 6.20 -7.48
CA ARG A 194 -4.58 5.90 -6.04
C ARG A 194 -4.14 7.13 -5.24
N GLU A 195 -3.23 7.93 -5.78
CA GLU A 195 -2.66 9.09 -5.08
C GLU A 195 -3.64 10.26 -4.98
N THR A 196 -4.56 10.40 -5.95
CA THR A 196 -5.57 11.47 -5.93
C THR A 196 -6.80 11.10 -5.08
N ALA A 197 -7.02 9.81 -4.80
CA ALA A 197 -8.17 9.36 -4.01
C ALA A 197 -8.32 10.09 -2.65
N PRO A 198 -7.26 10.32 -1.84
CA PRO A 198 -7.37 11.08 -0.60
C PRO A 198 -7.80 12.54 -0.78
N GLU A 199 -7.45 13.16 -1.90
CA GLU A 199 -7.83 14.55 -2.19
C GLU A 199 -9.31 14.66 -2.59
N SER A 200 -9.85 13.67 -3.32
CA SER A 200 -11.24 13.63 -3.73
C SER A 200 -12.19 13.64 -2.51
N HIS A 201 -11.84 12.92 -1.45
CA HIS A 201 -12.62 12.92 -0.20
C HIS A 201 -12.75 14.29 0.45
N LYS A 202 -11.70 15.13 0.39
CA LYS A 202 -11.73 16.48 0.97
C LYS A 202 -12.77 17.35 0.28
N LEU A 203 -13.01 17.10 -1.01
CA LEU A 203 -13.98 17.83 -1.83
C LEU A 203 -15.40 17.29 -1.66
N ALA A 204 -15.55 16.03 -1.33
CA ALA A 204 -16.87 15.37 -1.17
C ALA A 204 -17.67 15.87 0.06
N GLY A 205 -17.09 16.70 0.92
CA GLY A 205 -17.76 17.30 2.06
C GLY A 205 -17.30 16.78 3.41
N LYS A 206 -18.25 16.52 4.32
CA LYS A 206 -17.91 16.00 5.66
C LYS A 206 -17.55 14.54 5.57
N VAL A 207 -16.34 14.18 6.00
CA VAL A 207 -15.84 12.82 5.99
C VAL A 207 -15.53 12.38 7.42
N ALA A 208 -16.16 11.28 7.85
CA ALA A 208 -15.70 10.58 9.05
C ALA A 208 -14.52 9.69 8.64
N ARG A 209 -13.36 9.94 9.23
CA ARG A 209 -12.12 9.23 8.93
C ARG A 209 -11.76 8.26 10.03
N SER A 210 -11.40 7.06 9.65
CA SER A 210 -10.78 6.11 10.55
C SER A 210 -9.63 5.40 9.84
N ASP A 211 -8.65 5.00 10.62
CA ASP A 211 -7.46 4.30 10.18
C ASP A 211 -7.35 3.04 11.02
N VAL A 212 -7.44 1.88 10.39
CA VAL A 212 -7.49 0.60 11.07
C VAL A 212 -6.36 -0.30 10.59
N ALA A 213 -5.75 -1.04 11.50
CA ALA A 213 -4.75 -2.05 11.19
C ALA A 213 -5.24 -3.42 11.68
N LEU A 214 -5.22 -4.40 10.80
CA LEU A 214 -5.77 -5.73 11.02
C LEU A 214 -4.79 -6.81 10.54
N PRO A 215 -4.79 -7.99 11.15
CA PRO A 215 -4.21 -9.16 10.51
C PRO A 215 -4.86 -9.38 9.13
N GLN A 216 -4.06 -9.70 8.11
CA GLN A 216 -4.58 -9.92 6.76
C GLN A 216 -5.73 -10.94 6.71
N SER A 217 -5.68 -11.98 7.56
CA SER A 217 -6.74 -12.99 7.69
C SER A 217 -8.08 -12.47 8.19
N ALA A 218 -8.12 -11.30 8.82
CA ALA A 218 -9.34 -10.71 9.38
C ALA A 218 -9.94 -9.60 8.48
N ILE A 219 -9.24 -9.19 7.43
CA ILE A 219 -9.63 -8.02 6.62
C ILE A 219 -10.96 -8.25 5.91
N ALA A 220 -11.17 -9.43 5.30
CA ALA A 220 -12.37 -9.70 4.52
C ALA A 220 -13.63 -9.70 5.41
N ASP A 221 -13.58 -10.37 6.55
CA ASP A 221 -14.69 -10.42 7.51
C ASP A 221 -14.96 -9.03 8.09
N PHE A 222 -13.91 -8.33 8.52
CA PHE A 222 -14.03 -6.95 9.02
C PHE A 222 -14.69 -6.03 7.99
N TYR A 223 -14.26 -6.10 6.72
CA TYR A 223 -14.80 -5.27 5.66
C TYR A 223 -16.29 -5.54 5.45
N ALA A 224 -16.68 -6.81 5.38
CA ALA A 224 -18.07 -7.22 5.22
C ALA A 224 -18.96 -6.77 6.39
N ASP A 225 -18.50 -6.98 7.63
CA ASP A 225 -19.22 -6.59 8.84
C ASP A 225 -19.40 -5.07 8.94
N MET A 226 -18.33 -4.31 8.62
CA MET A 226 -18.39 -2.84 8.64
C MET A 226 -19.34 -2.30 7.56
N VAL A 227 -19.30 -2.84 6.34
CA VAL A 227 -20.24 -2.45 5.28
C VAL A 227 -21.66 -2.73 5.70
N ALA A 228 -21.97 -3.92 6.21
CA ALA A 228 -23.30 -4.29 6.67
C ALA A 228 -23.79 -3.40 7.82
N GLY A 229 -22.94 -3.16 8.83
CA GLY A 229 -23.27 -2.33 9.98
C GLY A 229 -23.54 -0.87 9.61
N ILE A 230 -22.71 -0.27 8.76
CA ILE A 230 -22.84 1.13 8.34
C ILE A 230 -24.08 1.31 7.46
N LYS A 231 -24.31 0.41 6.49
CA LYS A 231 -25.50 0.46 5.62
C LYS A 231 -26.82 0.24 6.39
N ALA A 232 -26.78 -0.45 7.54
CA ALA A 232 -27.92 -0.57 8.45
C ALA A 232 -28.25 0.75 9.19
N ILE A 233 -27.25 1.60 9.43
CA ILE A 233 -27.42 2.93 10.02
C ILE A 233 -28.00 3.90 8.99
N ASP A 234 -27.36 4.02 7.85
CA ASP A 234 -27.84 4.81 6.70
C ASP A 234 -27.30 4.21 5.39
N ALA A 235 -28.21 3.71 4.55
CA ALA A 235 -27.87 3.11 3.26
C ALA A 235 -27.24 4.10 2.26
N LYS A 236 -27.35 5.41 2.50
CA LYS A 236 -26.81 6.46 1.62
C LYS A 236 -25.32 6.75 1.87
N ILE A 237 -24.78 6.34 3.02
CA ILE A 237 -23.36 6.54 3.32
C ILE A 237 -22.51 5.82 2.27
N ARG A 238 -21.62 6.57 1.60
CA ARG A 238 -20.58 5.99 0.74
C ARG A 238 -19.43 5.49 1.62
N ILE A 239 -19.03 4.24 1.44
CA ILE A 239 -18.02 3.59 2.26
C ILE A 239 -16.73 3.51 1.44
N CYS A 240 -15.83 4.44 1.70
CA CYS A 240 -14.54 4.51 1.05
C CYS A 240 -13.48 3.80 1.91
N GLY A 241 -13.60 2.48 2.00
CA GLY A 241 -12.69 1.61 2.75
C GLY A 241 -11.54 1.13 1.86
N TYR A 242 -10.53 1.95 1.65
CA TYR A 242 -9.39 1.68 0.77
C TYR A 242 -8.07 1.69 1.54
N GLY A 243 -7.00 1.20 0.94
CA GLY A 243 -5.67 1.34 1.55
C GLY A 243 -4.74 0.18 1.33
N HIS A 244 -3.74 0.11 2.21
CA HIS A 244 -2.58 -0.77 2.10
C HIS A 244 -2.92 -2.21 2.50
N LEU A 245 -3.52 -2.99 1.57
CA LEU A 245 -3.86 -4.39 1.86
C LEU A 245 -2.61 -5.21 2.21
N GLY A 246 -1.45 -4.81 1.64
CA GLY A 246 -0.18 -5.49 1.84
C GLY A 246 0.31 -5.54 3.28
N ASP A 247 -0.01 -4.55 4.11
CA ASP A 247 0.36 -4.49 5.53
C ASP A 247 -0.85 -4.53 6.49
N GLY A 248 -2.06 -4.67 5.94
CA GLY A 248 -3.29 -4.77 6.72
C GLY A 248 -3.84 -3.44 7.20
N ASN A 249 -3.37 -2.30 6.68
CA ASN A 249 -3.84 -0.97 7.04
C ASN A 249 -4.89 -0.47 6.04
N LEU A 250 -6.08 -0.15 6.53
CA LEU A 250 -7.18 0.40 5.75
C LEU A 250 -7.60 1.77 6.27
N HIS A 251 -7.71 2.73 5.35
CA HIS A 251 -8.39 4.00 5.56
C HIS A 251 -9.89 3.78 5.39
N PHE A 252 -10.61 3.57 6.47
CA PHE A 252 -12.03 3.26 6.42
C PHE A 252 -12.84 4.55 6.59
N ASN A 253 -13.03 5.27 5.49
CA ASN A 253 -13.65 6.59 5.47
C ASN A 253 -15.12 6.51 5.05
N LEU A 254 -15.95 7.36 5.65
CA LEU A 254 -17.39 7.47 5.35
C LEU A 254 -17.70 8.86 4.80
N VAL A 255 -18.39 8.90 3.66
CA VAL A 255 -18.77 10.14 2.95
C VAL A 255 -20.28 10.25 2.84
#